data_66845d464c6f0c527d0d72a1e4dc5305
#
_entry.id   66845d464c6f0c527d0d72a1e4dc5305
#
_cell.length_a   1.000
_cell.length_b   1.000
_cell.length_c   1.000
_cell.angle_alpha   90.00
_cell.angle_beta   90.00
_cell.angle_gamma   90.00
#
_symmetry.space_group_name_H-M   'P 1'
#
loop_
_entity.id
_entity.type
_entity.pdbx_description
1 polymer ?
#
loop_
_entity_poly.entity_id
_entity_poly.type
_entity_poly.pdbx_seq_one_letter_code
_entity_poly.pdbx_strand_id
1 'polypeptide(L)'
;MREYKTTETRILTRLICNCCGKVVALRGGIPMEGVCAVRQSWGYQSEKDGEQDSFDLCEACYDRITGQFKVPVTRTEQSEWL
;
A
#
# COMPACT_ATOMS: atom_id res chain seq x y z
N MET A 1 -2.25 6.58 0.26
CA MET A 1 -1.86 7.91 -0.29
C MET A 1 -0.55 8.37 0.32
N ARG A 2 0.31 8.88 -0.48
CA ARG A 2 1.63 9.29 -0.04
C ARG A 2 1.92 10.73 -0.46
N GLU A 3 2.53 11.49 0.43
CA GLU A 3 2.96 12.84 0.15
C GLU A 3 4.47 12.92 0.34
N TYR A 4 5.13 13.65 -0.52
CA TYR A 4 6.59 13.71 -0.55
C TYR A 4 7.07 15.16 -0.49
N LYS A 5 8.25 15.31 0.07
CA LYS A 5 8.98 16.56 0.02
C LYS A 5 10.18 16.33 -0.90
N THR A 6 10.35 17.19 -1.89
CA THR A 6 11.47 17.08 -2.82
C THR A 6 12.49 18.17 -2.53
N THR A 7 13.70 17.75 -2.17
CA THR A 7 14.86 18.62 -2.03
C THR A 7 15.93 18.05 -2.94
N GLU A 8 17.05 17.60 -2.39
CA GLU A 8 18.03 16.87 -3.18
C GLU A 8 17.58 15.44 -3.44
N THR A 9 16.80 14.87 -2.50
CA THR A 9 16.23 13.56 -2.63
C THR A 9 14.75 13.64 -2.31
N ARG A 10 13.98 12.70 -2.87
CA ARG A 10 12.56 12.62 -2.61
C ARG A 10 12.33 11.93 -1.28
N ILE A 11 11.70 12.62 -0.34
CA ILE A 11 11.48 12.11 1.01
C ILE A 11 9.99 11.97 1.26
N LEU A 12 9.57 10.79 1.71
CA LEU A 12 8.19 10.56 2.08
C LEU A 12 7.89 11.31 3.38
N THR A 13 6.97 12.26 3.32
CA THR A 13 6.60 13.07 4.47
C THR A 13 5.30 12.65 5.11
N ARG A 14 4.44 11.95 4.36
CA ARG A 14 3.13 11.57 4.85
C ARG A 14 2.60 10.37 4.10
N LEU A 15 2.07 9.41 4.85
CA LEU A 15 1.45 8.22 4.28
C LEU A 15 0.08 8.06 4.93
N ILE A 16 -0.94 7.97 4.11
CA ILE A 16 -2.33 7.94 4.58
C ILE A 16 -3.01 6.71 4.00
N CYS A 17 -3.72 5.98 4.86
CA CYS A 17 -4.54 4.86 4.41
C CYS A 17 -5.65 5.40 3.52
N ASN A 18 -5.73 4.90 2.29
CA ASN A 18 -6.76 5.33 1.34
C ASN A 18 -8.16 4.89 1.76
N CYS A 19 -8.27 3.90 2.62
CA CYS A 19 -9.57 3.36 3.02
C CYS A 19 -10.16 4.13 4.20
N CYS A 20 -9.39 4.29 5.28
CA CYS A 20 -9.92 4.91 6.51
C CYS A 20 -9.38 6.31 6.79
N GLY A 21 -8.40 6.76 6.04
CA GLY A 21 -7.83 8.10 6.24
C GLY A 21 -6.82 8.20 7.36
N LYS A 22 -6.48 7.08 8.00
CA LYS A 22 -5.49 7.10 9.08
C LYS A 22 -4.13 7.55 8.55
N VAL A 23 -3.49 8.42 9.31
CA VAL A 23 -2.10 8.80 9.02
C VAL A 23 -1.18 7.78 9.66
N VAL A 24 -0.36 7.13 8.82
CA VAL A 24 0.58 6.12 9.29
C VAL A 24 1.83 6.81 9.84
N ALA A 25 2.24 6.40 11.02
CA ALA A 25 3.44 6.98 11.65
C ALA A 25 4.67 6.68 10.81
N LEU A 26 5.48 7.72 10.59
CA LEU A 26 6.73 7.61 9.84
C LEU A 26 7.90 8.04 10.72
N ARG A 27 9.05 7.46 10.46
CA ARG A 27 10.29 7.86 11.10
C ARG A 27 11.38 7.89 10.03
N GLY A 28 11.87 9.10 9.74
CA GLY A 28 12.84 9.27 8.68
C GLY A 28 12.35 8.80 7.32
N GLY A 29 11.05 8.98 7.05
CA GLY A 29 10.45 8.55 5.80
C GLY A 29 10.11 7.07 5.74
N ILE A 30 10.29 6.34 6.84
CA ILE A 30 10.04 4.90 6.91
C ILE A 30 8.79 4.65 7.74
N PRO A 31 7.80 3.89 7.20
CA PRO A 31 6.61 3.55 7.99
C PRO A 31 6.98 2.73 9.22
N MET A 32 6.38 3.08 10.35
CA MET A 32 6.65 2.42 11.63
C MET A 32 5.57 1.39 11.99
N GLU A 33 4.66 1.13 11.10
CA GLU A 33 3.63 0.11 11.29
C GLU A 33 3.33 -0.56 9.96
N GLY A 34 2.57 -1.65 9.99
CA GLY A 34 2.25 -2.40 8.77
C GLY A 34 1.46 -1.58 7.78
N VAL A 35 1.88 -1.62 6.54
CA VAL A 35 1.21 -0.93 5.42
C VAL A 35 1.16 -1.87 4.23
N CYS A 36 -0.01 -1.93 3.61
CA CYS A 36 -0.18 -2.66 2.35
C CYS A 36 -0.12 -1.65 1.22
N ALA A 37 0.95 -1.67 0.46
CA ALA A 37 1.10 -0.80 -0.71
C ALA A 37 0.68 -1.58 -1.95
N VAL A 38 -0.28 -1.06 -2.68
CA VAL A 38 -0.80 -1.73 -3.88
C VAL A 38 -0.52 -0.84 -5.08
N ARG A 39 0.03 -1.46 -6.13
CA ARG A 39 0.24 -0.81 -7.41
C ARG A 39 -0.23 -1.76 -8.49
N GLN A 40 -1.16 -1.32 -9.30
CA GLN A 40 -1.74 -2.14 -10.35
C GLN A 40 -1.60 -1.42 -11.69
N SER A 41 -0.89 -2.05 -12.60
CA SER A 41 -0.81 -1.59 -13.98
C SER A 41 -1.75 -2.43 -14.82
N TRP A 42 -2.69 -1.79 -15.49
CA TRP A 42 -3.71 -2.48 -16.27
C TRP A 42 -3.21 -2.74 -17.68
N GLY A 43 -3.38 -3.95 -18.15
CA GLY A 43 -2.92 -4.36 -19.47
C GLY A 43 -3.98 -4.15 -20.54
N TYR A 44 -3.58 -4.47 -21.79
CA TYR A 44 -4.44 -4.19 -22.94
C TYR A 44 -5.72 -5.04 -22.97
N GLN A 45 -5.82 -6.07 -22.15
CA GLN A 45 -7.07 -6.84 -22.05
C GLN A 45 -8.04 -6.24 -21.04
N SER A 46 -7.63 -5.19 -20.35
CA SER A 46 -8.45 -4.48 -19.40
C SER A 46 -9.07 -3.27 -20.08
N GLU A 47 -10.26 -2.88 -19.61
CA GLU A 47 -10.87 -1.62 -20.04
C GLU A 47 -10.08 -0.42 -19.58
N LYS A 48 -9.16 -0.63 -18.65
CA LYS A 48 -8.31 0.42 -18.07
C LYS A 48 -6.89 0.40 -18.65
N ASP A 49 -6.74 -0.16 -19.85
CA ASP A 49 -5.44 -0.25 -20.49
C ASP A 49 -4.73 1.12 -20.49
N GLY A 50 -3.49 1.12 -20.07
CA GLY A 50 -2.69 2.34 -19.98
C GLY A 50 -2.81 3.06 -18.65
N GLU A 51 -3.70 2.62 -17.74
CA GLU A 51 -3.85 3.25 -16.45
C GLU A 51 -3.09 2.45 -15.39
N GLN A 52 -2.61 3.16 -14.38
CA GLN A 52 -1.97 2.55 -13.23
C GLN A 52 -2.63 3.10 -11.97
N ASP A 53 -3.13 2.20 -11.14
CA ASP A 53 -3.72 2.56 -9.86
C ASP A 53 -2.76 2.24 -8.74
N SER A 54 -2.69 3.10 -7.76
CA SER A 54 -1.90 2.82 -6.57
C SER A 54 -2.63 3.36 -5.34
N PHE A 55 -2.52 2.61 -4.25
CA PHE A 55 -3.10 3.04 -2.99
C PHE A 55 -2.39 2.33 -1.84
N ASP A 56 -2.59 2.85 -0.65
CA ASP A 56 -2.01 2.29 0.57
C ASP A 56 -3.12 1.98 1.54
N LEU A 57 -2.99 0.87 2.27
CA LEU A 57 -3.93 0.47 3.31
C LEU A 57 -3.17 0.25 4.61
N CYS A 58 -3.75 0.69 5.73
CA CYS A 58 -3.21 0.30 7.01
C CYS A 58 -3.54 -1.17 7.27
N GLU A 59 -2.85 -1.78 8.21
CA GLU A 59 -2.98 -3.22 8.45
C GLU A 59 -4.41 -3.59 8.83
N ALA A 60 -5.08 -2.78 9.65
CA ALA A 60 -6.45 -3.05 10.06
C ALA A 60 -7.41 -3.04 8.88
N CYS A 61 -7.24 -2.10 7.95
CA CYS A 61 -8.09 -2.06 6.74
C CYS A 61 -7.80 -3.23 5.82
N TYR A 62 -6.54 -3.60 5.68
CA TYR A 62 -6.16 -4.78 4.92
C TYR A 62 -6.86 -6.03 5.47
N ASP A 63 -6.79 -6.22 6.78
CA ASP A 63 -7.41 -7.39 7.41
C ASP A 63 -8.91 -7.40 7.20
N ARG A 64 -9.55 -6.25 7.34
CA ARG A 64 -10.99 -6.15 7.17
C ARG A 64 -11.42 -6.45 5.74
N ILE A 65 -10.72 -5.89 4.77
CA ILE A 65 -11.07 -6.04 3.36
C ILE A 65 -10.83 -7.47 2.90
N THR A 66 -9.66 -8.03 3.22
CA THR A 66 -9.33 -9.39 2.80
C THR A 66 -10.16 -10.43 3.54
N GLY A 67 -10.62 -10.12 4.75
CA GLY A 67 -11.49 -10.99 5.52
C GLY A 67 -12.84 -11.20 4.87
N GLN A 68 -13.23 -10.36 3.90
CA GLN A 68 -14.47 -10.49 3.16
C GLN A 68 -14.32 -11.29 1.87
N PHE A 69 -13.14 -11.75 1.56
CA PHE A 69 -12.90 -12.53 0.35
C PHE A 69 -13.54 -13.90 0.48
N LYS A 70 -14.21 -14.34 -0.58
CA LYS A 70 -14.80 -15.70 -0.61
C LYS A 70 -13.71 -16.76 -0.60
N VAL A 71 -12.61 -16.48 -1.30
CA VAL A 71 -11.44 -17.35 -1.29
C VAL A 71 -10.36 -16.62 -0.51
N PRO A 72 -9.93 -17.20 0.60
CA PRO A 72 -8.97 -16.52 1.46
C PRO A 72 -7.65 -16.20 0.76
N VAL A 73 -6.97 -15.19 1.25
CA VAL A 73 -5.64 -14.83 0.80
C VAL A 73 -4.70 -16.01 1.01
N THR A 74 -3.89 -16.30 0.00
CA THR A 74 -2.82 -17.28 0.14
C THR A 74 -1.72 -16.66 1.00
N ARG A 75 -1.46 -17.29 2.13
CA ARG A 75 -0.48 -16.77 3.09
C ARG A 75 0.62 -17.80 3.29
N THR A 76 1.84 -17.36 3.08
CA THR A 76 3.00 -18.20 3.32
C THR A 76 3.95 -17.45 4.26
N GLU A 77 4.70 -18.21 5.06
CA GLU A 77 5.73 -17.59 5.86
C GLU A 77 6.90 -17.25 4.95
N GLN A 78 7.37 -16.03 5.11
CA GLN A 78 8.50 -15.56 4.33
C GLN A 78 9.73 -15.59 5.22
N SER A 79 10.77 -16.30 4.75
CA SER A 79 12.03 -16.30 5.46
C SER A 79 12.76 -15.02 5.12
N GLU A 80 13.07 -14.24 6.12
CA GLU A 80 13.72 -12.94 5.92
C GLU A 80 15.20 -13.07 5.58
N TRP A 81 15.72 -14.28 5.65
CA TRP A 81 17.13 -14.54 5.41
C TRP A 81 17.44 -15.02 4.01
N LEU A 82 16.45 -15.04 3.19
CA LEU A 82 16.66 -15.45 1.80
C LEU A 82 17.28 -14.36 0.97
#